data_4698d842ec5d905af9c545ce2bcf1b2e
#
_entry.id   4698d842ec5d905af9c545ce2bcf1b2e
#
_cell.length_a   1.000
_cell.length_b   1.000
_cell.length_c   1.000
_cell.angle_alpha   90.00
_cell.angle_beta   90.00
_cell.angle_gamma   90.00
#
_symmetry.space_group_name_H-M   'P 1'
#
loop_
_entity.id
_entity.type
_entity.pdbx_description
1 polymer ?
#
loop_
_entity_poly.entity_id
_entity_poly.type
_entity_poly.pdbx_seq_one_letter_code
_entity_poly.pdbx_strand_id
1 'polypeptide(L)'
;MSVRFILLILFGALSACKPFDVKLGTEKPIKVDIKMKMDVYQHESKEGLKKAEARTNDDPENTRRSRLGEIQALKNSRLVGENRAGLLDIRNQPAGDYGDYVRKTVEAENADRRKLMEKLAKERGVPLAEIERSQAALFRQSAFAGEWYEEADGGGGFVWKQKN
;
A
#
# COMPACT_ATOMS: atom_id res chain seq x y z
N MET A 1 -12.21 73.67 9.45
CA MET A 1 -12.73 72.53 8.63
C MET A 1 -13.27 71.53 9.59
N SER A 2 -14.56 71.29 9.52
CA SER A 2 -15.33 70.58 10.59
C SER A 2 -15.13 69.11 10.56
N VAL A 3 -14.88 68.44 11.69
CA VAL A 3 -14.70 66.97 11.89
C VAL A 3 -15.82 66.16 11.21
N ARG A 4 -16.97 66.74 10.96
CA ARG A 4 -18.10 66.17 10.22
C ARG A 4 -17.82 65.90 8.76
N PHE A 5 -16.93 66.64 8.12
CA PHE A 5 -16.54 66.44 6.72
C PHE A 5 -15.55 65.28 6.53
N ILE A 6 -14.71 65.01 7.53
CA ILE A 6 -13.75 63.89 7.51
C ILE A 6 -14.48 62.55 7.71
N LEU A 7 -15.57 62.57 8.52
CA LEU A 7 -16.35 61.35 8.76
C LEU A 7 -17.16 60.86 7.56
N LEU A 8 -17.58 61.82 6.69
CA LEU A 8 -18.31 61.51 5.45
C LEU A 8 -17.41 60.92 4.34
N ILE A 9 -16.12 61.25 4.32
CA ILE A 9 -15.18 60.71 3.36
C ILE A 9 -14.73 59.26 3.72
N LEU A 10 -14.72 58.95 5.03
CA LEU A 10 -14.33 57.60 5.50
C LEU A 10 -15.39 56.54 5.26
N PHE A 11 -16.67 56.93 5.05
CA PHE A 11 -17.78 56.00 4.85
C PHE A 11 -18.02 55.62 3.38
N GLY A 12 -17.34 56.29 2.44
CA GLY A 12 -17.48 56.06 0.99
C GLY A 12 -16.57 55.01 0.38
N ALA A 13 -15.62 54.47 1.15
CA ALA A 13 -14.58 53.56 0.62
C ALA A 13 -14.84 52.05 0.78
N LEU A 14 -16.02 51.63 1.33
CA LEU A 14 -16.32 50.23 1.62
C LEU A 14 -17.24 49.54 0.60
N SER A 15 -17.46 50.10 -0.56
CA SER A 15 -18.45 49.53 -1.50
C SER A 15 -17.85 49.05 -2.83
N ALA A 16 -16.70 48.41 -2.84
CA ALA A 16 -16.12 47.86 -4.05
C ALA A 16 -15.47 46.47 -3.90
N CYS A 17 -16.12 45.59 -3.12
CA CYS A 17 -15.88 44.15 -3.28
C CYS A 17 -16.87 43.56 -4.28
N LYS A 18 -16.54 43.57 -5.56
CA LYS A 18 -17.25 42.72 -6.54
C LYS A 18 -16.95 41.26 -6.23
N PRO A 19 -17.97 40.41 -6.05
CA PRO A 19 -17.72 38.97 -5.93
C PRO A 19 -17.05 38.49 -7.22
N PHE A 20 -15.90 37.81 -7.06
CA PHE A 20 -15.19 37.18 -8.16
C PHE A 20 -15.91 35.86 -8.47
N ASP A 21 -16.77 35.88 -9.48
CA ASP A 21 -17.40 34.68 -10.01
C ASP A 21 -16.35 33.83 -10.71
N VAL A 22 -15.78 32.86 -10.01
CA VAL A 22 -14.97 31.80 -10.62
C VAL A 22 -15.94 30.84 -11.30
N LYS A 23 -16.25 31.08 -12.57
CA LYS A 23 -16.87 30.07 -13.42
C LYS A 23 -15.83 28.99 -13.71
N LEU A 24 -15.79 27.94 -12.91
CA LEU A 24 -15.17 26.66 -13.23
C LEU A 24 -16.01 25.97 -14.32
N GLY A 25 -16.08 26.59 -15.49
CA GLY A 25 -16.60 25.97 -16.66
C GLY A 25 -15.50 25.20 -17.35
N THR A 26 -15.41 23.90 -17.13
CA THR A 26 -14.71 23.03 -18.06
C THR A 26 -15.53 22.99 -19.33
N GLU A 27 -15.14 23.80 -20.32
CA GLU A 27 -15.84 23.87 -21.62
C GLU A 27 -15.77 22.59 -22.45
N LYS A 28 -15.06 21.57 -21.97
CA LYS A 28 -15.03 20.24 -22.58
C LYS A 28 -15.13 19.17 -21.49
N PRO A 29 -16.12 18.27 -21.57
CA PRO A 29 -16.11 17.11 -20.72
C PRO A 29 -14.81 16.33 -20.99
N ILE A 30 -14.03 16.07 -19.94
CA ILE A 30 -12.87 15.17 -20.03
C ILE A 30 -13.42 13.79 -20.36
N LYS A 31 -13.38 13.42 -21.65
CA LYS A 31 -13.62 12.03 -22.04
C LYS A 31 -12.41 11.23 -21.58
N VAL A 32 -12.52 10.63 -20.41
CA VAL A 32 -11.59 9.61 -19.96
C VAL A 32 -11.92 8.35 -20.76
N ASP A 33 -11.31 8.19 -21.93
CA ASP A 33 -11.30 6.92 -22.64
C ASP A 33 -10.44 5.94 -21.83
N ILE A 34 -11.06 5.29 -20.85
CA ILE A 34 -10.48 4.11 -20.21
C ILE A 34 -10.58 2.99 -21.27
N LYS A 35 -9.59 2.94 -22.15
CA LYS A 35 -9.33 1.75 -22.95
C LYS A 35 -8.80 0.68 -22.02
N MET A 36 -9.72 0.04 -21.30
CA MET A 36 -9.43 -1.23 -20.65
C MET A 36 -9.27 -2.23 -21.81
N LYS A 37 -8.01 -2.48 -22.21
CA LYS A 37 -7.69 -3.66 -23.01
C LYS A 37 -7.92 -4.86 -22.11
N MET A 38 -9.16 -5.33 -22.10
CA MET A 38 -9.46 -6.66 -21.63
C MET A 38 -9.05 -7.58 -22.79
N ASP A 39 -7.80 -8.04 -22.76
CA ASP A 39 -7.36 -9.15 -23.59
C ASP A 39 -8.08 -10.40 -23.08
N VAL A 40 -9.34 -10.55 -23.48
CA VAL A 40 -10.07 -11.81 -23.34
C VAL A 40 -9.43 -12.75 -24.36
N TYR A 41 -8.38 -13.44 -23.96
CA TYR A 41 -7.90 -14.60 -24.70
C TYR A 41 -8.96 -15.71 -24.56
N GLN A 42 -9.95 -15.71 -25.44
CA GLN A 42 -10.77 -16.88 -25.67
C GLN A 42 -9.91 -17.94 -26.35
N HIS A 43 -9.15 -18.69 -25.53
CA HIS A 43 -8.61 -19.95 -25.98
C HIS A 43 -9.64 -21.04 -25.69
N GLU A 44 -10.33 -21.43 -26.76
CA GLU A 44 -11.16 -22.63 -26.83
C GLU A 44 -10.27 -23.88 -26.70
N SER A 45 -9.94 -24.27 -25.48
CA SER A 45 -9.75 -25.68 -25.11
C SER A 45 -9.88 -25.79 -23.59
N LYS A 46 -10.82 -26.61 -23.15
CA LYS A 46 -11.00 -26.95 -21.72
C LYS A 46 -9.74 -27.52 -21.05
N GLU A 47 -8.79 -28.05 -21.84
CA GLU A 47 -7.47 -28.49 -21.35
C GLU A 47 -6.48 -27.35 -21.15
N GLY A 48 -6.51 -26.32 -21.98
CA GLY A 48 -5.68 -25.12 -21.84
C GLY A 48 -6.06 -24.31 -20.61
N LEU A 49 -7.35 -24.17 -20.32
CA LEU A 49 -7.86 -23.49 -19.12
C LEU A 49 -7.46 -24.22 -17.84
N LYS A 50 -7.63 -25.54 -17.77
CA LYS A 50 -7.19 -26.35 -16.61
C LYS A 50 -5.67 -26.28 -16.36
N LYS A 51 -4.87 -26.21 -17.44
CA LYS A 51 -3.42 -26.11 -17.34
C LYS A 51 -2.96 -24.68 -16.99
N ALA A 52 -3.70 -23.64 -17.40
CA ALA A 52 -3.48 -22.27 -17.01
C ALA A 52 -3.91 -22.02 -15.54
N GLU A 53 -5.08 -22.54 -15.13
CA GLU A 53 -5.54 -22.47 -13.73
C GLU A 53 -4.63 -23.25 -12.78
N ALA A 54 -4.12 -24.43 -13.18
CA ALA A 54 -3.15 -25.20 -12.39
C ALA A 54 -1.80 -24.48 -12.25
N ARG A 55 -1.38 -23.69 -13.25
CA ARG A 55 -0.17 -22.89 -13.18
C ARG A 55 -0.32 -21.60 -12.40
N THR A 56 -1.53 -21.05 -12.31
CA THR A 56 -1.81 -19.80 -11.59
C THR A 56 -1.99 -19.99 -10.09
N ASN A 57 -2.38 -21.17 -9.63
CA ASN A 57 -2.63 -21.42 -8.20
C ASN A 57 -1.38 -21.75 -7.38
N ASP A 58 -0.27 -22.13 -8.01
CA ASP A 58 1.00 -22.48 -7.32
C ASP A 58 2.12 -21.43 -7.49
N ASP A 59 1.89 -20.37 -8.28
CA ASP A 59 2.88 -19.31 -8.43
C ASP A 59 2.84 -18.38 -7.21
N PRO A 60 3.96 -18.27 -6.43
CA PRO A 60 4.04 -17.44 -5.25
C PRO A 60 3.66 -15.97 -5.48
N GLU A 61 3.90 -15.44 -6.67
CA GLU A 61 3.55 -14.06 -7.01
C GLU A 61 2.02 -13.90 -7.11
N ASN A 62 1.34 -14.84 -7.77
CA ASN A 62 -0.11 -14.80 -7.92
C ASN A 62 -0.84 -15.06 -6.59
N THR A 63 -0.37 -16.03 -5.80
CA THR A 63 -0.95 -16.32 -4.49
C THR A 63 -0.78 -15.16 -3.51
N ARG A 64 0.37 -14.47 -3.53
CA ARG A 64 0.57 -13.24 -2.75
C ARG A 64 -0.34 -12.11 -3.23
N ARG A 65 -0.50 -11.94 -4.54
CA ARG A 65 -1.39 -10.91 -5.10
C ARG A 65 -2.83 -11.11 -4.64
N SER A 66 -3.32 -12.33 -4.60
CA SER A 66 -4.67 -12.64 -4.10
C SER A 66 -4.84 -12.36 -2.61
N ARG A 67 -3.77 -12.44 -1.80
CA ARG A 67 -3.76 -12.18 -0.35
C ARG A 67 -3.49 -10.72 0.03
N LEU A 68 -3.14 -9.83 -0.90
CA LEU A 68 -2.73 -8.45 -0.57
C LEU A 68 -3.73 -7.70 0.32
N GLY A 69 -5.03 -7.79 0.01
CA GLY A 69 -6.07 -7.13 0.80
C GLY A 69 -6.18 -7.67 2.22
N GLU A 70 -6.04 -8.99 2.38
CA GLU A 70 -6.05 -9.69 3.66
C GLU A 70 -4.85 -9.29 4.52
N ILE A 71 -3.64 -9.35 3.96
CA ILE A 71 -2.42 -8.92 4.65
C ILE A 71 -2.51 -7.45 5.06
N GLN A 72 -3.01 -6.58 4.17
CA GLN A 72 -3.20 -5.17 4.50
C GLN A 72 -4.19 -4.96 5.65
N ALA A 73 -5.28 -5.73 5.69
CA ALA A 73 -6.23 -5.68 6.81
C ALA A 73 -5.59 -6.12 8.14
N LEU A 74 -4.76 -7.16 8.14
CA LEU A 74 -4.02 -7.61 9.32
C LEU A 74 -3.01 -6.56 9.81
N LYS A 75 -2.32 -5.86 8.89
CA LYS A 75 -1.40 -4.76 9.22
C LYS A 75 -2.15 -3.55 9.79
N ASN A 76 -3.25 -3.14 9.19
CA ASN A 76 -4.10 -2.04 9.66
C ASN A 76 -4.67 -2.32 11.06
N SER A 77 -5.02 -3.57 11.34
CA SER A 77 -5.47 -4.04 12.66
C SER A 77 -4.32 -4.20 13.66
N ARG A 78 -3.07 -3.93 13.27
CA ARG A 78 -1.86 -4.04 14.10
C ARG A 78 -1.59 -5.44 14.63
N LEU A 79 -2.16 -6.46 14.01
CA LEU A 79 -1.96 -7.85 14.38
C LEU A 79 -0.59 -8.36 13.92
N VAL A 80 -0.09 -7.83 12.80
CA VAL A 80 1.19 -8.22 12.19
C VAL A 80 2.06 -6.99 11.90
N GLY A 81 3.36 -7.23 11.74
CA GLY A 81 4.33 -6.20 11.36
C GLY A 81 5.40 -6.76 10.44
N GLU A 82 6.05 -5.90 9.67
CA GLU A 82 7.14 -6.25 8.77
C GLU A 82 8.46 -6.35 9.54
N ASN A 83 9.11 -7.51 9.54
CA ASN A 83 10.38 -7.69 10.23
C ASN A 83 11.60 -7.33 9.34
N ARG A 84 12.80 -7.38 9.92
CA ARG A 84 14.07 -7.06 9.27
C ARG A 84 14.45 -7.96 8.09
N ALA A 85 13.84 -9.13 7.97
CA ALA A 85 14.04 -10.06 6.86
C ALA A 85 13.01 -9.90 5.73
N GLY A 86 12.11 -8.89 5.82
CA GLY A 86 11.04 -8.68 4.86
C GLY A 86 9.93 -9.73 4.95
N LEU A 87 9.75 -10.31 6.13
CA LEU A 87 8.70 -11.25 6.47
C LEU A 87 7.72 -10.63 7.47
N LEU A 88 6.56 -11.23 7.63
CA LEU A 88 5.57 -10.82 8.62
C LEU A 88 5.78 -11.54 9.95
N ASP A 89 5.74 -10.79 11.04
CA ASP A 89 5.66 -11.33 12.40
C ASP A 89 4.34 -10.95 13.04
N ILE A 90 3.74 -11.90 13.78
CA ILE A 90 2.52 -11.65 14.54
C ILE A 90 2.88 -10.83 15.77
N ARG A 91 2.32 -9.63 15.89
CA ARG A 91 2.56 -8.70 17.00
C ARG A 91 1.54 -8.85 18.12
N ASN A 92 0.32 -9.20 17.74
CA ASN A 92 -0.76 -9.44 18.68
C ASN A 92 -1.58 -10.64 18.17
N GLN A 93 -1.43 -11.79 18.82
CA GLN A 93 -2.12 -13.03 18.45
C GLN A 93 -3.55 -13.02 19.02
N PRO A 94 -4.59 -12.96 18.18
CA PRO A 94 -5.96 -13.17 18.65
C PRO A 94 -6.17 -14.59 19.20
N ALA A 95 -7.15 -14.75 20.06
CA ALA A 95 -7.52 -16.08 20.56
C ALA A 95 -8.47 -16.81 19.60
N GLY A 96 -8.54 -18.15 19.74
CA GLY A 96 -9.48 -19.02 19.01
C GLY A 96 -9.24 -19.07 17.51
N ASP A 97 -10.29 -19.39 16.77
CA ASP A 97 -10.25 -19.67 15.33
C ASP A 97 -9.67 -18.48 14.52
N TYR A 98 -9.93 -17.26 14.97
CA TYR A 98 -9.37 -16.08 14.31
C TYR A 98 -7.85 -16.00 14.47
N GLY A 99 -7.32 -16.38 15.62
CA GLY A 99 -5.87 -16.46 15.83
C GLY A 99 -5.22 -17.52 14.94
N ASP A 100 -5.88 -18.68 14.78
CA ASP A 100 -5.42 -19.73 13.87
C ASP A 100 -5.44 -19.29 12.40
N TYR A 101 -6.47 -18.56 12.01
CA TYR A 101 -6.56 -17.94 10.70
C TYR A 101 -5.41 -16.97 10.45
N VAL A 102 -5.16 -16.05 11.39
CA VAL A 102 -4.04 -15.08 11.28
C VAL A 102 -2.72 -15.81 11.13
N ARG A 103 -2.45 -16.83 11.95
CA ARG A 103 -1.22 -17.61 11.89
C ARG A 103 -1.05 -18.28 10.53
N LYS A 104 -2.07 -18.99 10.03
CA LYS A 104 -2.04 -19.67 8.73
C LYS A 104 -1.81 -18.69 7.57
N THR A 105 -2.46 -17.52 7.62
CA THR A 105 -2.31 -16.49 6.61
C THR A 105 -0.88 -15.94 6.58
N VAL A 106 -0.30 -15.66 7.76
CA VAL A 106 1.10 -15.17 7.89
C VAL A 106 2.09 -16.23 7.43
N GLU A 107 1.91 -17.49 7.82
CA GLU A 107 2.76 -18.62 7.40
C GLU A 107 2.76 -18.77 5.87
N ALA A 108 1.59 -18.74 5.23
CA ALA A 108 1.45 -18.85 3.79
C ALA A 108 2.11 -17.66 3.05
N GLU A 109 1.88 -16.44 3.52
CA GLU A 109 2.52 -15.25 2.95
C GLU A 109 4.04 -15.32 3.08
N ASN A 110 4.56 -15.70 4.23
CA ASN A 110 6.00 -15.82 4.47
C ASN A 110 6.65 -16.93 3.64
N ALA A 111 5.95 -18.04 3.41
CA ALA A 111 6.44 -19.11 2.55
C ALA A 111 6.61 -18.62 1.11
N ASP A 112 5.63 -17.89 0.57
CA ASP A 112 5.70 -17.34 -0.77
C ASP A 112 6.75 -16.23 -0.89
N ARG A 113 6.88 -15.35 0.10
CA ARG A 113 7.92 -14.32 0.16
C ARG A 113 9.32 -14.93 0.11
N ARG A 114 9.57 -15.99 0.90
CA ARG A 114 10.87 -16.67 0.90
C ARG A 114 11.21 -17.24 -0.48
N LYS A 115 10.28 -17.95 -1.12
CA LYS A 115 10.46 -18.49 -2.46
C LYS A 115 10.83 -17.41 -3.47
N LEU A 116 10.15 -16.27 -3.42
CA LEU A 116 10.42 -15.14 -4.33
C LEU A 116 11.77 -14.49 -4.04
N MET A 117 12.14 -14.31 -2.77
CA MET A 117 13.45 -13.75 -2.38
C MET A 117 14.60 -14.70 -2.76
N GLU A 118 14.44 -16.02 -2.57
CA GLU A 118 15.41 -17.02 -2.99
C GLU A 118 15.60 -17.04 -4.52
N LYS A 119 14.49 -16.97 -5.27
CA LYS A 119 14.52 -16.85 -6.73
C LYS A 119 15.31 -15.61 -7.15
N LEU A 120 14.96 -14.45 -6.56
CA LEU A 120 15.62 -13.18 -6.87
C LEU A 120 17.12 -13.17 -6.51
N ALA A 121 17.50 -13.79 -5.39
CA ALA A 121 18.90 -13.95 -4.99
C ALA A 121 19.69 -14.75 -6.02
N LYS A 122 19.13 -15.86 -6.51
CA LYS A 122 19.73 -16.68 -7.57
C LYS A 122 19.86 -15.93 -8.90
N GLU A 123 18.80 -15.23 -9.31
CA GLU A 123 18.78 -14.46 -10.56
C GLU A 123 19.82 -13.32 -10.56
N ARG A 124 20.03 -12.68 -9.41
CA ARG A 124 20.98 -11.57 -9.26
C ARG A 124 22.39 -12.00 -8.88
N GLY A 125 22.58 -13.25 -8.49
CA GLY A 125 23.88 -13.76 -8.03
C GLY A 125 24.36 -13.12 -6.72
N VAL A 126 23.42 -12.74 -5.83
CA VAL A 126 23.73 -12.10 -4.53
C VAL A 126 23.27 -12.98 -3.37
N PRO A 127 23.83 -12.78 -2.15
CA PRO A 127 23.36 -13.50 -0.96
C PRO A 127 21.88 -13.21 -0.65
N LEU A 128 21.14 -14.23 -0.19
CA LEU A 128 19.73 -14.08 0.22
C LEU A 128 19.54 -12.95 1.24
N ALA A 129 20.43 -12.84 2.21
CA ALA A 129 20.39 -11.80 3.23
C ALA A 129 20.42 -10.35 2.67
N GLU A 130 20.98 -10.16 1.48
CA GLU A 130 20.96 -8.87 0.79
C GLU A 130 19.57 -8.57 0.23
N ILE A 131 18.93 -9.56 -0.37
CA ILE A 131 17.56 -9.46 -0.86
C ILE A 131 16.59 -9.23 0.31
N GLU A 132 16.71 -9.97 1.41
CA GLU A 132 15.91 -9.81 2.62
C GLU A 132 15.98 -8.36 3.16
N ARG A 133 17.18 -7.83 3.33
CA ARG A 133 17.37 -6.43 3.77
C ARG A 133 16.75 -5.42 2.80
N SER A 134 16.91 -5.65 1.51
CA SER A 134 16.33 -4.79 0.47
C SER A 134 14.79 -4.82 0.51
N GLN A 135 14.19 -6.00 0.63
CA GLN A 135 12.73 -6.16 0.73
C GLN A 135 12.19 -5.55 2.02
N ALA A 136 12.85 -5.77 3.15
CA ALA A 136 12.48 -5.15 4.43
C ALA A 136 12.51 -3.63 4.35
N ALA A 137 13.50 -3.04 3.68
CA ALA A 137 13.57 -1.59 3.47
C ALA A 137 12.40 -1.08 2.63
N LEU A 138 12.04 -1.77 1.56
CA LEU A 138 10.89 -1.44 0.70
C LEU A 138 9.57 -1.51 1.48
N PHE A 139 9.33 -2.59 2.24
CA PHE A 139 8.11 -2.74 3.03
C PHE A 139 8.00 -1.68 4.12
N ARG A 140 9.10 -1.34 4.79
CA ARG A 140 9.13 -0.25 5.78
C ARG A 140 8.84 1.11 5.12
N GLN A 141 9.38 1.37 3.92
CA GLN A 141 9.14 2.60 3.20
C GLN A 141 7.68 2.73 2.79
N SER A 142 7.05 1.65 2.34
CA SER A 142 5.67 1.60 1.87
C SER A 142 4.64 1.39 2.99
N ALA A 143 5.06 1.23 4.25
CA ALA A 143 4.14 1.07 5.38
C ALA A 143 3.27 2.31 5.58
N PHE A 144 1.98 2.10 5.89
CA PHE A 144 1.05 3.17 6.24
C PHE A 144 1.17 3.57 7.72
N ALA A 145 0.69 4.77 8.05
CA ALA A 145 0.68 5.26 9.42
C ALA A 145 0.04 4.27 10.40
N GLY A 146 0.73 3.99 11.50
CA GLY A 146 0.31 3.05 12.53
C GLY A 146 0.70 1.58 12.29
N GLU A 147 1.21 1.21 11.13
CA GLU A 147 1.69 -0.16 10.88
C GLU A 147 3.01 -0.44 11.61
N TRP A 148 3.17 -1.69 12.06
CA TRP A 148 4.39 -2.13 12.73
C TRP A 148 5.47 -2.52 11.73
N TYR A 149 6.69 -2.08 12.01
CA TYR A 149 7.90 -2.53 11.32
C TYR A 149 9.09 -2.65 12.29
N GLU A 150 10.02 -3.52 11.97
CA GLU A 150 11.27 -3.67 12.72
C GLU A 150 12.36 -2.79 12.09
N GLU A 151 13.10 -2.05 12.92
CA GLU A 151 14.19 -1.17 12.51
C GLU A 151 15.40 -1.34 13.41
N ALA A 152 16.61 -1.10 12.85
CA ALA A 152 17.83 -1.10 13.64
C ALA A 152 17.78 0.00 14.71
N ASP A 153 18.19 -0.34 15.96
CA ASP A 153 18.20 0.58 17.11
C ASP A 153 19.45 1.47 17.19
N GLY A 154 20.40 1.28 16.26
CA GLY A 154 21.69 1.98 16.24
C GLY A 154 22.74 1.39 17.17
N GLY A 155 22.40 0.48 18.07
CA GLY A 155 23.31 -0.24 18.97
C GLY A 155 23.66 -1.67 18.50
N GLY A 156 23.27 -2.04 17.28
CA GLY A 156 23.44 -3.39 16.72
C GLY A 156 22.26 -4.34 16.96
N GLY A 157 21.23 -3.88 17.66
CA GLY A 157 19.94 -4.56 17.84
C GLY A 157 18.87 -4.07 16.90
N PHE A 158 17.64 -4.58 17.14
CA PHE A 158 16.45 -4.20 16.38
C PHE A 158 15.29 -3.93 17.33
N VAL A 159 14.46 -2.96 16.97
CA VAL A 159 13.28 -2.58 17.73
C VAL A 159 12.07 -2.47 16.82
N TRP A 160 10.91 -2.78 17.38
CA TRP A 160 9.65 -2.58 16.70
C TRP A 160 9.17 -1.15 16.86
N LYS A 161 8.79 -0.53 15.73
CA LYS A 161 8.22 0.82 15.69
C LYS A 161 6.93 0.83 14.91
N GLN A 162 6.11 1.83 15.18
CA GLN A 162 4.95 2.14 14.33
C GLN A 162 5.32 3.26 13.36
N LYS A 163 4.79 3.16 12.15
CA LYS A 163 4.94 4.22 11.15
C LYS A 163 4.16 5.46 11.58
N ASN A 164 4.82 6.61 11.54
CA ASN A 164 4.19 7.92 11.81
C ASN A 164 3.38 8.39 10.61
#